data_c74f0c8eacf4a7c9b834353d9e8a6adb
#
_entry.id   c74f0c8eacf4a7c9b834353d9e8a6adb
#
_cell.length_a   1.000
_cell.length_b   1.000
_cell.length_c   1.000
_cell.angle_alpha   90.00
_cell.angle_beta   90.00
_cell.angle_gamma   90.00
#
_symmetry.space_group_name_H-M   'P 1'
#
loop_
_entity.id
_entity.type
_entity.pdbx_description
1 polymer ?
#
loop_
_entity_poly.entity_id
_entity_poly.type
_entity_poly.pdbx_seq_one_letter_code
_entity_poly.pdbx_strand_id
1 'polypeptide(L)'
;MNNERKWILRGGRVLNPAPFCLIGIVNVTPDSFSDGGKYIDPRNAVAHGLRLLDEGAGMLDLGAESTRPFAEPVPEGEEIARLMPVVARLREQRPDAVLSVDTLKAGTARAALEGGADT
;
A
#
# COMPACT_ATOMS: atom_id res chain seq x y z
N MET A 1 10.86 -29.02 15.86
CA MET A 1 10.79 -27.65 16.38
C MET A 1 10.27 -26.74 15.30
N ASN A 2 9.13 -26.14 15.54
CA ASN A 2 8.56 -25.18 14.60
C ASN A 2 9.26 -23.84 14.74
N ASN A 3 10.19 -23.55 13.85
CA ASN A 3 10.73 -22.22 13.67
C ASN A 3 9.79 -21.38 12.78
N GLU A 4 8.50 -21.40 13.10
CA GLU A 4 7.54 -20.62 12.37
C GLU A 4 7.77 -19.12 12.68
N ARG A 5 8.21 -18.41 11.68
CA ARG A 5 8.26 -16.95 11.75
C ARG A 5 6.87 -16.41 11.49
N LYS A 6 6.36 -15.66 12.42
CA LYS A 6 5.04 -15.05 12.31
C LYS A 6 5.19 -13.54 12.36
N TRP A 7 4.50 -12.88 11.47
CA TRP A 7 4.41 -11.42 11.48
C TRP A 7 3.04 -11.06 12.05
N ILE A 8 3.04 -10.40 13.21
CA ILE A 8 1.79 -9.99 13.86
C ILE A 8 1.43 -8.61 13.33
N LEU A 9 0.27 -8.53 12.72
CA LEU A 9 -0.27 -7.32 12.11
C LEU A 9 -1.23 -6.63 13.09
N ARG A 10 -1.67 -5.44 12.72
CA ARG A 10 -2.68 -4.72 13.48
C ARG A 10 -3.92 -5.59 13.71
N GLY A 11 -4.52 -5.50 14.90
CA GLY A 11 -5.70 -6.29 15.26
C GLY A 11 -5.43 -7.76 15.55
N GLY A 12 -4.17 -8.14 15.69
CA GLY A 12 -3.78 -9.51 16.03
C GLY A 12 -3.78 -10.48 14.85
N ARG A 13 -3.99 -9.99 13.61
CA ARG A 13 -3.85 -10.83 12.43
C ARG A 13 -2.41 -11.30 12.29
N VAL A 14 -2.23 -12.48 11.77
CA VAL A 14 -0.91 -13.08 11.62
C VAL A 14 -0.63 -13.38 10.15
N LEU A 15 0.51 -12.91 9.67
CA LEU A 15 1.05 -13.29 8.37
C LEU A 15 2.20 -14.28 8.60
N ASN A 16 2.09 -15.46 7.98
CA ASN A 16 3.16 -16.44 7.97
C ASN A 16 3.94 -16.33 6.65
N PRO A 17 5.14 -15.76 6.65
CA PRO A 17 5.89 -15.55 5.42
C PRO A 17 6.68 -16.78 4.95
N ALA A 18 6.56 -17.93 5.62
CA ALA A 18 7.32 -19.11 5.26
C ALA A 18 6.71 -19.84 4.04
N PRO A 19 7.53 -20.37 3.11
CA PRO A 19 8.99 -20.23 3.06
C PRO A 19 9.45 -18.85 2.63
N PHE A 20 8.59 -18.08 1.95
CA PHE A 20 8.80 -16.67 1.56
C PHE A 20 7.45 -16.01 1.33
N CYS A 21 7.44 -14.70 1.30
CA CYS A 21 6.27 -13.90 0.98
C CYS A 21 6.61 -12.93 -0.15
N LEU A 22 5.80 -12.96 -1.21
CA LEU A 22 5.92 -12.00 -2.30
C LEU A 22 5.19 -10.73 -1.91
N ILE A 23 5.90 -9.61 -1.95
CA ILE A 23 5.32 -8.29 -1.67
C ILE A 23 5.14 -7.56 -2.99
N GLY A 24 3.88 -7.26 -3.31
CA GLY A 24 3.54 -6.46 -4.48
C GLY A 24 3.65 -4.98 -4.17
N ILE A 25 4.40 -4.25 -4.97
CA ILE A 25 4.59 -2.80 -4.78
C ILE A 25 3.58 -2.05 -5.65
N VAL A 26 2.81 -1.17 -5.02
CA VAL A 26 1.82 -0.32 -5.70
C VAL A 26 2.19 1.14 -5.46
N ASN A 27 2.59 1.81 -6.51
CA ASN A 27 2.91 3.23 -6.46
C ASN A 27 1.67 4.06 -6.76
N VAL A 28 1.26 4.89 -5.79
CA VAL A 28 0.11 5.78 -5.92
C VAL A 28 0.65 7.18 -6.22
N THR A 29 1.21 7.32 -7.40
CA THR A 29 1.82 8.57 -7.87
C THR A 29 1.13 9.03 -9.15
N PRO A 30 1.23 10.33 -9.50
CA PRO A 30 0.66 10.81 -10.74
C PRO A 30 1.19 10.03 -11.94
N ASP A 31 0.29 9.69 -12.87
CA ASP A 31 0.67 9.09 -14.13
C ASP A 31 1.43 10.13 -14.95
N SER A 32 2.65 9.80 -15.39
CA SER A 32 3.47 10.67 -16.22
C SER A 32 2.87 10.90 -17.62
N PHE A 33 1.90 10.09 -18.01
CA PHE A 33 1.20 10.21 -19.29
C PHE A 33 -0.10 11.00 -19.21
N SER A 34 -0.52 11.41 -18.00
CA SER A 34 -1.68 12.27 -17.83
C SER A 34 -1.32 13.74 -17.97
N ASP A 35 -2.31 14.59 -18.19
CA ASP A 35 -2.14 16.04 -18.38
C ASP A 35 -1.35 16.68 -17.24
N GLY A 36 -0.10 17.06 -17.51
CA GLY A 36 0.77 17.69 -16.55
C GLY A 36 1.25 16.78 -15.43
N GLY A 37 1.02 15.47 -15.49
CA GLY A 37 1.44 14.51 -14.48
C GLY A 37 0.82 14.71 -13.10
N LYS A 38 -0.29 15.46 -13.01
CA LYS A 38 -0.92 15.83 -11.73
C LYS A 38 -2.14 14.97 -11.37
N TYR A 39 -2.66 14.23 -12.33
CA TYR A 39 -3.85 13.41 -12.09
C TYR A 39 -3.47 12.04 -11.56
N ILE A 40 -4.11 11.65 -10.48
CA ILE A 40 -3.99 10.31 -9.90
C ILE A 40 -5.38 9.68 -9.92
N ASP A 41 -5.51 8.58 -10.65
CA ASP A 41 -6.74 7.80 -10.62
C ASP A 41 -6.55 6.63 -9.65
N PRO A 42 -7.21 6.65 -8.49
CA PRO A 42 -7.08 5.55 -7.54
C PRO A 42 -7.51 4.20 -8.11
N ARG A 43 -8.38 4.19 -9.11
CA ARG A 43 -8.82 2.94 -9.75
C ARG A 43 -7.67 2.20 -10.43
N ASN A 44 -6.70 2.92 -11.00
CA ASN A 44 -5.54 2.29 -11.63
C ASN A 44 -4.66 1.59 -10.59
N ALA A 45 -4.42 2.24 -9.45
CA ALA A 45 -3.65 1.64 -8.36
C ALA A 45 -4.37 0.43 -7.77
N VAL A 46 -5.67 0.52 -7.58
CA VAL A 46 -6.48 -0.60 -7.08
C VAL A 46 -6.44 -1.77 -8.05
N ALA A 47 -6.65 -1.53 -9.33
CA ALA A 47 -6.59 -2.59 -10.34
C ALA A 47 -5.24 -3.28 -10.37
N HIS A 48 -4.15 -2.51 -10.28
CA HIS A 48 -2.81 -3.06 -10.21
C HIS A 48 -2.60 -3.92 -8.96
N GLY A 49 -3.05 -3.43 -7.80
CA GLY A 49 -2.97 -4.18 -6.55
C GLY A 49 -3.75 -5.50 -6.61
N LEU A 50 -4.97 -5.47 -7.12
CA LEU A 50 -5.79 -6.68 -7.27
C LEU A 50 -5.12 -7.70 -8.18
N ARG A 51 -4.52 -7.24 -9.28
CA ARG A 51 -3.79 -8.13 -10.18
C ARG A 51 -2.60 -8.78 -9.49
N LEU A 52 -1.83 -8.02 -8.72
CA LEU A 52 -0.70 -8.56 -7.97
C LEU A 52 -1.14 -9.62 -6.95
N LEU A 53 -2.25 -9.39 -6.27
CA LEU A 53 -2.83 -10.38 -5.35
C LEU A 53 -3.25 -11.65 -6.09
N ASP A 54 -3.88 -11.52 -7.25
CA ASP A 54 -4.29 -12.66 -8.06
C ASP A 54 -3.08 -13.44 -8.61
N GLU A 55 -1.96 -12.76 -8.82
CA GLU A 55 -0.71 -13.38 -9.30
C GLU A 55 0.12 -14.01 -8.16
N GLY A 56 -0.32 -13.90 -6.92
CA GLY A 56 0.30 -14.59 -5.79
C GLY A 56 1.00 -13.72 -4.77
N ALA A 57 0.86 -12.39 -4.82
CA ALA A 57 1.40 -11.54 -3.77
C ALA A 57 0.70 -11.85 -2.44
N GLY A 58 1.50 -12.03 -1.38
CA GLY A 58 0.99 -12.24 -0.04
C GLY A 58 0.72 -10.94 0.70
N MET A 59 1.27 -9.85 0.23
CA MET A 59 1.11 -8.52 0.81
C MET A 59 1.27 -7.47 -0.29
N LEU A 60 0.55 -6.36 -0.15
CA LEU A 60 0.75 -5.17 -0.98
C LEU A 60 1.42 -4.08 -0.16
N ASP A 61 2.41 -3.42 -0.74
CA ASP A 61 3.08 -2.28 -0.13
C ASP A 61 2.76 -1.03 -0.94
N LEU A 62 2.03 -0.11 -0.33
CA LEU A 62 1.49 1.09 -0.98
C LEU A 62 2.33 2.30 -0.64
N GLY A 63 2.76 3.03 -1.65
CA GLY A 63 3.53 4.26 -1.47
C GLY A 63 3.01 5.38 -2.35
N ALA A 64 2.99 6.59 -1.85
CA ALA A 64 2.51 7.77 -2.57
C ALA A 64 3.59 8.82 -2.83
N GLU A 65 4.81 8.54 -2.43
CA GLU A 65 5.96 9.42 -2.66
C GLU A 65 6.98 8.71 -3.52
N SER A 66 7.47 9.39 -4.56
CA SER A 66 8.48 8.81 -5.45
C SER A 66 9.84 8.73 -4.75
N THR A 67 10.51 7.59 -4.91
CA THR A 67 11.90 7.40 -4.46
C THR A 67 12.92 7.77 -5.52
N ARG A 68 12.48 8.28 -6.68
CA ARG A 68 13.39 8.68 -7.76
C ARG A 68 14.27 9.84 -7.30
N PRO A 69 15.54 9.90 -7.75
CA PRO A 69 16.39 11.06 -7.50
C PRO A 69 15.70 12.34 -7.97
N PHE A 70 15.80 13.41 -7.16
CA PHE A 70 15.23 14.72 -7.45
C PHE A 70 13.70 14.79 -7.47
N ALA A 71 12.99 13.72 -7.04
CA ALA A 71 11.55 13.79 -6.87
C ALA A 71 11.22 14.80 -5.76
N GLU A 72 10.19 15.62 -5.98
CA GLU A 72 9.73 16.56 -4.97
C GLU A 72 9.06 15.81 -3.81
N PRO A 73 9.33 16.22 -2.56
CA PRO A 73 8.63 15.65 -1.41
C PRO A 73 7.13 15.93 -1.51
N VAL A 74 6.33 14.95 -1.10
CA VAL A 74 4.86 15.09 -1.08
C VAL A 74 4.45 15.54 0.31
N PRO A 75 3.69 16.64 0.45
CA PRO A 75 3.16 17.06 1.75
C PRO A 75 2.27 15.97 2.37
N GLU A 76 2.26 15.91 3.71
CA GLU A 76 1.51 14.87 4.43
C GLU A 76 0.03 14.80 4.04
N GLY A 77 -0.65 15.93 3.96
CA GLY A 77 -2.06 15.96 3.57
C GLY A 77 -2.31 15.41 2.16
N GLU A 78 -1.41 15.70 1.24
CA GLU A 78 -1.50 15.18 -0.12
C GLU A 78 -1.20 13.69 -0.18
N GLU A 79 -0.20 13.23 0.57
CA GLU A 79 0.12 11.81 0.67
C GLU A 79 -1.08 11.01 1.20
N ILE A 80 -1.71 11.50 2.26
CA ILE A 80 -2.92 10.89 2.82
C ILE A 80 -4.04 10.88 1.77
N ALA A 81 -4.25 11.98 1.08
CA ALA A 81 -5.29 12.07 0.06
C ALA A 81 -5.07 11.09 -1.11
N ARG A 82 -3.82 10.80 -1.44
CA ARG A 82 -3.48 9.81 -2.47
C ARG A 82 -3.72 8.38 -2.02
N LEU A 83 -3.31 8.05 -0.79
CA LEU A 83 -3.31 6.68 -0.27
C LEU A 83 -4.68 6.22 0.20
N MET A 84 -5.45 7.06 0.87
CA MET A 84 -6.67 6.63 1.54
C MET A 84 -7.73 6.04 0.61
N PRO A 85 -8.01 6.61 -0.57
CA PRO A 85 -8.96 5.99 -1.50
C PRO A 85 -8.53 4.61 -1.96
N VAL A 86 -7.22 4.39 -2.13
CA VAL A 86 -6.68 3.10 -2.58
C VAL A 86 -6.78 2.07 -1.46
N VAL A 87 -6.38 2.42 -0.24
CA VAL A 87 -6.48 1.54 0.93
C VAL A 87 -7.93 1.12 1.16
N ALA A 88 -8.86 2.07 1.14
CA ALA A 88 -10.28 1.79 1.38
C ALA A 88 -10.86 0.84 0.34
N ARG A 89 -10.58 1.09 -0.93
CA ARG A 89 -11.09 0.25 -2.02
C ARG A 89 -10.49 -1.14 -2.05
N LEU A 90 -9.20 -1.27 -1.79
CA LEU A 90 -8.55 -2.57 -1.69
C LEU A 90 -9.11 -3.37 -0.51
N ARG A 91 -9.30 -2.73 0.62
CA ARG A 91 -9.88 -3.39 1.80
C ARG A 91 -11.31 -3.85 1.54
N GLU A 92 -12.11 -3.06 0.83
CA GLU A 92 -13.47 -3.41 0.49
C GLU A 92 -13.52 -4.62 -0.44
N GLN A 93 -12.68 -4.66 -1.47
CA GLN A 93 -12.68 -5.73 -2.47
C GLN A 93 -11.94 -6.98 -2.02
N ARG A 94 -10.96 -6.84 -1.15
CA ARG A 94 -10.16 -7.95 -0.62
C ARG A 94 -10.00 -7.80 0.89
N PRO A 95 -11.04 -8.18 1.67
CA PRO A 95 -10.98 -8.04 3.13
C PRO A 95 -9.82 -8.77 3.79
N ASP A 96 -9.35 -9.85 3.17
CA ASP A 96 -8.27 -10.68 3.71
C ASP A 96 -6.88 -10.21 3.29
N ALA A 97 -6.79 -9.26 2.36
CA ALA A 97 -5.49 -8.79 1.88
C ALA A 97 -4.68 -8.15 3.01
N VAL A 98 -3.38 -8.38 2.99
CA VAL A 98 -2.45 -7.70 3.88
C VAL A 98 -1.95 -6.44 3.18
N LEU A 99 -2.25 -5.28 3.76
CA LEU A 99 -1.90 -3.98 3.19
C LEU A 99 -0.88 -3.28 4.08
N SER A 100 0.26 -2.97 3.48
CA SER A 100 1.33 -2.19 4.10
C SER A 100 1.37 -0.81 3.45
N VAL A 101 1.70 0.22 4.22
CA VAL A 101 1.90 1.57 3.70
C VAL A 101 3.32 2.02 4.01
N ASP A 102 4.02 2.43 2.96
CA ASP A 102 5.38 2.94 3.04
C ASP A 102 5.34 4.47 3.13
N THR A 103 5.71 5.01 4.26
CA THR A 103 5.73 6.45 4.49
C THR A 103 6.81 6.84 5.50
N LEU A 104 7.31 8.05 5.37
CA LEU A 104 8.22 8.67 6.34
C LEU A 104 7.49 9.53 7.36
N LYS A 105 6.16 9.69 7.22
CA LYS A 105 5.38 10.65 8.00
C LYS A 105 4.45 9.92 8.96
N ALA A 106 4.56 10.25 10.25
CA ALA A 106 3.76 9.63 11.30
C ALA A 106 2.25 9.84 11.11
N GLY A 107 1.84 11.03 10.65
CA GLY A 107 0.43 11.31 10.40
C GLY A 107 -0.16 10.47 9.28
N THR A 108 0.61 10.26 8.22
CA THR A 108 0.20 9.36 7.12
C THR A 108 0.09 7.93 7.61
N ALA A 109 1.07 7.45 8.37
CA ALA A 109 1.04 6.10 8.93
C ALA A 109 -0.20 5.88 9.81
N ARG A 110 -0.52 6.86 10.67
CA ARG A 110 -1.70 6.80 11.53
C ARG A 110 -2.98 6.73 10.70
N ALA A 111 -3.14 7.64 9.74
CA ALA A 111 -4.32 7.67 8.88
C ALA A 111 -4.50 6.36 8.13
N ALA A 112 -3.41 5.81 7.59
CA ALA A 112 -3.45 4.54 6.86
C ALA A 112 -3.91 3.39 7.76
N LEU A 113 -3.36 3.28 8.97
CA LEU A 113 -3.74 2.23 9.91
C LEU A 113 -5.20 2.36 10.33
N GLU A 114 -5.67 3.57 10.62
CA GLU A 114 -7.07 3.83 10.95
C GLU A 114 -8.00 3.56 9.77
N GLY A 115 -7.51 3.74 8.55
CA GLY A 115 -8.27 3.53 7.32
C GLY A 115 -8.28 2.11 6.78
N GLY A 116 -7.58 1.17 7.42
CA GLY A 116 -7.64 -0.24 7.05
C GLY A 116 -6.30 -0.90 6.69
N ALA A 117 -5.19 -0.18 6.72
CA ALA A 117 -3.89 -0.80 6.52
C ALA A 117 -3.50 -1.66 7.73
N ASP A 118 -2.74 -2.71 7.49
CA ASP A 118 -2.31 -3.66 8.52
C ASP A 118 -0.97 -3.30 9.14
N THR A 119 -0.13 -2.62 8.39
CA THR A 119 1.22 -2.26 8.82
C THR A 119 1.78 -1.13 7.96
#